data_5478a143559c63dde7a0386d5d346a27
#
_entry.id   5478a143559c63dde7a0386d5d346a27
#
_cell.length_a   1.000
_cell.length_b   1.000
_cell.length_c   1.000
_cell.angle_alpha   90.00
_cell.angle_beta   90.00
_cell.angle_gamma   90.00
#
_symmetry.space_group_name_H-M   'P 1'
#
loop_
_entity.id
_entity.type
_entity.pdbx_description
1 polymer ?
#
loop_
_entity_poly.entity_id
_entity_poly.type
_entity_poly.pdbx_seq_one_letter_code
_entity_poly.pdbx_strand_id
1 'polypeptide(L)'
;AGGFGGSRGGTIGYMPPEQLDIETGTVDERADVFALACVIYEGLCGNAPFMAATPADSLDRIIGGATYPSELIPHFPPGAEAALMSALSPMPQDRPNSIEAFCDRLLSGLGSVREGRRSLEQMVGELSNDEHAADDMESLPYEDDAIEVDPALGWAGTRWSRARDYAIRAISALTCATFSFLLMQAAGVAALPGLVVAAIAIGAAAGLAPQIGSAISAVGFLVLMANATMQAQGILSMLPVAVIFAAAMSGWWIAWGRTEAAASTALTCALALGCLTSDTFLAAGVAAGIAAFWLGPTSAAAATGMGALFARLATVALSTGGVLGLDNVAAALGDALLLAAIALVAATAAVASLLLNAHAKRAEQGSNLAAIAAIAVAGIGSAASLCLAHHMEIASLAGAVVAKAAVAGTLSSIIVGICLYLLGYQRTYTESDLS
;
A
#
# COMPACT_ATOMS: atom_id res chain seq x y z
N ALA A 1 24.88 9.55 26.26
CA ALA A 1 25.50 8.45 25.54
C ALA A 1 24.58 7.22 25.68
N GLY A 2 23.78 6.95 24.72
CA GLY A 2 22.91 5.76 24.65
C GLY A 2 23.00 5.23 23.24
N GLY A 3 23.87 4.22 23.03
CA GLY A 3 24.02 3.54 21.77
C GLY A 3 22.79 2.70 21.48
N PHE A 4 22.12 2.96 20.37
CA PHE A 4 21.21 2.03 19.74
C PHE A 4 22.07 0.97 19.04
N GLY A 5 22.38 -0.12 19.75
CA GLY A 5 22.90 -1.35 19.19
C GLY A 5 21.75 -2.10 18.52
N GLY A 6 21.41 -1.73 17.30
CA GLY A 6 20.62 -2.61 16.43
C GLY A 6 21.47 -3.82 16.07
N SER A 7 21.16 -5.02 16.55
CA SER A 7 21.75 -6.26 16.04
C SER A 7 21.33 -6.37 14.58
N ARG A 8 22.27 -6.16 13.64
CA ARG A 8 22.08 -6.51 12.24
C ARG A 8 22.00 -8.03 12.18
N GLY A 9 20.77 -8.57 12.16
CA GLY A 9 20.52 -9.99 11.99
C GLY A 9 20.83 -10.41 10.57
N GLY A 10 21.50 -11.53 10.40
CA GLY A 10 21.77 -12.12 9.11
C GLY A 10 22.50 -13.45 9.28
N THR A 11 22.44 -14.30 8.27
CA THR A 11 23.12 -15.60 8.27
C THR A 11 24.55 -15.42 7.76
N ILE A 12 25.55 -15.82 8.54
CA ILE A 12 26.97 -15.82 8.14
C ILE A 12 27.12 -16.61 6.84
N GLY A 13 27.86 -16.04 5.88
CA GLY A 13 28.04 -16.64 4.55
C GLY A 13 27.16 -16.01 3.45
N TYR A 14 26.10 -15.25 3.82
CA TYR A 14 25.25 -14.51 2.91
C TYR A 14 25.30 -12.99 3.15
N MET A 15 25.90 -12.57 4.27
CA MET A 15 26.08 -11.14 4.58
C MET A 15 27.26 -10.55 3.80
N PRO A 16 27.09 -9.40 3.13
CA PRO A 16 28.17 -8.71 2.44
C PRO A 16 29.14 -8.03 3.41
N PRO A 17 30.37 -7.67 2.97
CA PRO A 17 31.39 -7.06 3.81
C PRO A 17 30.93 -5.85 4.62
N GLU A 18 30.13 -4.97 4.01
CA GLU A 18 29.61 -3.74 4.65
C GLU A 18 28.57 -4.02 5.76
N GLN A 19 28.03 -5.25 5.83
CA GLN A 19 27.21 -5.69 6.95
C GLN A 19 28.04 -6.41 8.04
N LEU A 20 29.13 -7.03 7.66
CA LEU A 20 30.06 -7.71 8.58
C LEU A 20 30.97 -6.71 9.32
N ASP A 21 31.34 -5.59 8.67
CA ASP A 21 32.15 -4.52 9.26
C ASP A 21 31.22 -3.41 9.84
N ILE A 22 31.22 -3.33 11.17
CA ILE A 22 30.31 -2.44 11.93
C ILE A 22 30.75 -0.97 11.88
N GLU A 23 32.00 -0.68 11.54
CA GLU A 23 32.59 0.66 11.72
C GLU A 23 32.39 1.61 10.53
N THR A 24 32.20 1.12 9.31
CA THR A 24 32.31 1.96 8.11
C THR A 24 31.18 1.85 7.08
N GLY A 25 30.27 0.89 7.19
CA GLY A 25 29.35 0.54 6.11
C GLY A 25 27.99 1.25 6.13
N THR A 26 27.71 2.10 5.16
CA THR A 26 26.34 2.41 4.77
C THR A 26 25.79 1.23 3.95
N VAL A 27 24.77 0.55 4.48
CA VAL A 27 24.10 -0.55 3.79
C VAL A 27 23.04 0.04 2.86
N ASP A 28 23.16 -0.27 1.58
CA ASP A 28 22.18 0.09 0.55
C ASP A 28 21.58 -1.17 -0.12
N GLU A 29 20.76 -0.99 -1.15
CA GLU A 29 20.11 -2.06 -1.93
C GLU A 29 21.09 -3.10 -2.51
N ARG A 30 22.34 -2.74 -2.70
CA ARG A 30 23.38 -3.63 -3.22
C ARG A 30 23.81 -4.71 -2.23
N ALA A 31 23.51 -4.52 -0.95
CA ALA A 31 23.66 -5.58 0.06
C ALA A 31 22.68 -6.73 -0.19
N ASP A 32 21.45 -6.41 -0.58
CA ASP A 32 20.43 -7.41 -0.92
C ASP A 32 20.76 -8.12 -2.24
N VAL A 33 21.36 -7.41 -3.21
CA VAL A 33 21.89 -8.02 -4.46
C VAL A 33 22.95 -9.07 -4.13
N PHE A 34 23.89 -8.78 -3.23
CA PHE A 34 24.92 -9.72 -2.81
C PHE A 34 24.31 -10.95 -2.12
N ALA A 35 23.40 -10.75 -1.18
CA ALA A 35 22.73 -11.83 -0.46
C ALA A 35 21.95 -12.75 -1.42
N LEU A 36 21.18 -12.17 -2.35
CA LEU A 36 20.45 -12.91 -3.38
C LEU A 36 21.41 -13.70 -4.29
N ALA A 37 22.52 -13.09 -4.67
CA ALA A 37 23.54 -13.76 -5.50
C ALA A 37 24.16 -14.97 -4.78
N CYS A 38 24.39 -14.89 -3.46
CA CYS A 38 24.85 -16.03 -2.67
C CYS A 38 23.86 -17.19 -2.69
N VAL A 39 22.56 -16.90 -2.54
CA VAL A 39 21.49 -17.93 -2.57
C VAL A 39 21.41 -18.58 -3.96
N ILE A 40 21.46 -17.77 -5.02
CA ILE A 40 21.43 -18.30 -6.39
C ILE A 40 22.67 -19.12 -6.69
N TYR A 41 23.85 -18.65 -6.28
CA TYR A 41 25.09 -19.38 -6.44
C TYR A 41 25.02 -20.76 -5.76
N GLU A 42 24.55 -20.81 -4.52
CA GLU A 42 24.38 -22.07 -3.78
C GLU A 42 23.38 -23.00 -4.47
N GLY A 43 22.24 -22.48 -4.94
CA GLY A 43 21.25 -23.25 -5.68
C GLY A 43 21.78 -23.85 -6.99
N LEU A 44 22.69 -23.14 -7.68
CA LEU A 44 23.30 -23.60 -8.93
C LEU A 44 24.51 -24.51 -8.70
N CYS A 45 25.38 -24.15 -7.77
CA CYS A 45 26.67 -24.82 -7.55
C CYS A 45 26.64 -25.86 -6.43
N GLY A 46 25.56 -25.92 -5.66
CA GLY A 46 25.37 -26.88 -4.56
C GLY A 46 26.08 -26.54 -3.24
N ASN A 47 26.84 -25.44 -3.21
CA ASN A 47 27.58 -25.00 -2.03
C ASN A 47 27.50 -23.48 -1.87
N ALA A 48 27.25 -23.00 -0.64
CA ALA A 48 27.28 -21.57 -0.34
C ALA A 48 28.72 -21.02 -0.51
N PRO A 49 28.91 -19.91 -1.27
CA PRO A 49 30.26 -19.48 -1.67
C PRO A 49 31.12 -19.00 -0.49
N PHE A 50 30.52 -18.44 0.55
CA PHE A 50 31.20 -17.76 1.65
C PHE A 50 30.82 -18.28 3.03
N MET A 51 30.19 -19.46 3.12
CA MET A 51 29.79 -20.05 4.38
C MET A 51 31.02 -20.33 5.27
N ALA A 52 30.99 -19.81 6.50
CA ALA A 52 32.05 -19.96 7.47
C ALA A 52 31.51 -20.05 8.90
N ALA A 53 32.34 -20.46 9.86
CA ALA A 53 31.95 -20.56 11.26
C ALA A 53 31.90 -19.20 11.98
N THR A 54 32.68 -18.24 11.52
CA THR A 54 32.74 -16.89 12.10
C THR A 54 32.59 -15.81 11.03
N PRO A 55 32.14 -14.58 11.42
CA PRO A 55 32.06 -13.45 10.51
C PRO A 55 33.41 -13.09 9.87
N ALA A 56 34.51 -13.18 10.63
CA ALA A 56 35.85 -12.89 10.14
C ALA A 56 36.29 -13.88 9.06
N ASP A 57 36.07 -15.19 9.27
CA ASP A 57 36.38 -16.21 8.27
C ASP A 57 35.52 -16.06 7.00
N SER A 58 34.25 -15.63 7.15
CA SER A 58 33.38 -15.32 6.02
C SER A 58 33.90 -14.14 5.22
N LEU A 59 34.33 -13.06 5.89
CA LEU A 59 34.94 -11.90 5.26
C LEU A 59 36.19 -12.27 4.49
N ASP A 60 37.07 -13.09 5.07
CA ASP A 60 38.30 -13.55 4.39
C ASP A 60 37.98 -14.35 3.11
N ARG A 61 36.91 -15.18 3.15
CA ARG A 61 36.42 -15.90 1.96
C ARG A 61 35.86 -14.95 0.90
N ILE A 62 35.12 -13.93 1.30
CA ILE A 62 34.58 -12.93 0.36
C ILE A 62 35.72 -12.17 -0.33
N ILE A 63 36.75 -11.76 0.43
CA ILE A 63 37.93 -11.09 -0.11
C ILE A 63 38.71 -12.01 -1.07
N GLY A 64 38.77 -13.30 -0.77
CA GLY A 64 39.39 -14.32 -1.63
C GLY A 64 38.62 -14.60 -2.94
N GLY A 65 37.35 -14.20 -2.99
CA GLY A 65 36.46 -14.40 -4.13
C GLY A 65 35.80 -15.77 -4.17
N ALA A 66 34.65 -15.85 -4.84
CA ALA A 66 33.96 -17.09 -5.09
C ALA A 66 34.60 -17.88 -6.23
N THR A 67 34.51 -19.19 -6.19
CA THR A 67 34.89 -20.07 -7.31
C THR A 67 33.99 -19.77 -8.51
N TYR A 68 34.52 -19.77 -9.71
CA TYR A 68 33.72 -19.54 -10.92
C TYR A 68 32.73 -20.69 -11.15
N PRO A 69 31.46 -20.43 -11.44
CA PRO A 69 30.48 -21.48 -11.76
C PRO A 69 30.92 -22.42 -12.88
N SER A 70 31.64 -21.92 -13.88
CA SER A 70 32.19 -22.73 -14.99
C SER A 70 33.24 -23.75 -14.55
N GLU A 71 33.87 -23.58 -13.38
CA GLU A 71 34.80 -24.57 -12.81
C GLU A 71 34.05 -25.73 -12.14
N LEU A 72 32.80 -25.51 -11.73
CA LEU A 72 31.97 -26.49 -11.01
C LEU A 72 30.96 -27.16 -11.95
N ILE A 73 30.46 -26.43 -12.94
CA ILE A 73 29.38 -26.87 -13.84
C ILE A 73 29.89 -26.81 -15.28
N PRO A 74 30.02 -27.95 -15.97
CA PRO A 74 30.41 -27.98 -17.37
C PRO A 74 29.44 -27.16 -18.23
N HIS A 75 29.98 -26.34 -19.13
CA HIS A 75 29.21 -25.50 -20.07
C HIS A 75 28.33 -24.44 -19.43
N PHE A 76 28.66 -23.97 -18.20
CA PHE A 76 27.92 -22.87 -17.59
C PHE A 76 27.95 -21.62 -18.49
N PRO A 77 26.80 -20.93 -18.72
CA PRO A 77 26.73 -19.81 -19.65
C PRO A 77 27.58 -18.63 -19.20
N PRO A 78 28.50 -18.10 -20.05
CA PRO A 78 29.43 -17.02 -19.66
C PRO A 78 28.72 -15.73 -19.25
N GLY A 79 27.57 -15.42 -19.86
CA GLY A 79 26.77 -14.24 -19.52
C GLY A 79 26.16 -14.31 -18.13
N ALA A 80 25.68 -15.48 -17.73
CA ALA A 80 25.15 -15.73 -16.38
C ALA A 80 26.27 -15.73 -15.35
N GLU A 81 27.41 -16.33 -15.67
CA GLU A 81 28.59 -16.32 -14.79
C GLU A 81 29.07 -14.89 -14.52
N ALA A 82 29.22 -14.07 -15.56
CA ALA A 82 29.63 -12.67 -15.41
C ALA A 82 28.64 -11.87 -14.56
N ALA A 83 27.33 -12.09 -14.72
CA ALA A 83 26.29 -11.44 -13.92
C ALA A 83 26.41 -11.87 -12.45
N LEU A 84 26.53 -13.17 -12.18
CA LEU A 84 26.60 -13.72 -10.83
C LEU A 84 27.88 -13.28 -10.10
N MET A 85 29.04 -13.35 -10.77
CA MET A 85 30.30 -12.93 -10.18
C MET A 85 30.38 -11.44 -9.91
N SER A 86 29.77 -10.60 -10.76
CA SER A 86 29.66 -9.16 -10.49
C SER A 86 28.81 -8.86 -9.25
N ALA A 87 27.72 -9.60 -9.03
CA ALA A 87 26.88 -9.43 -7.86
C ALA A 87 27.53 -9.92 -6.56
N LEU A 88 28.44 -10.90 -6.64
CA LEU A 88 29.25 -11.42 -5.53
C LEU A 88 30.51 -10.60 -5.25
N SER A 89 30.70 -9.45 -5.92
CA SER A 89 31.87 -8.58 -5.66
C SER A 89 31.95 -8.13 -4.21
N PRO A 90 33.13 -8.15 -3.57
CA PRO A 90 33.34 -7.57 -2.25
C PRO A 90 32.97 -6.09 -2.19
N MET A 91 33.20 -5.35 -3.27
CA MET A 91 32.97 -3.90 -3.34
C MET A 91 31.57 -3.58 -3.84
N PRO A 92 30.73 -2.86 -3.06
CA PRO A 92 29.36 -2.52 -3.47
C PRO A 92 29.25 -1.78 -4.81
N GLN A 93 30.21 -0.92 -5.14
CA GLN A 93 30.21 -0.16 -6.39
C GLN A 93 30.37 -1.02 -7.65
N ASP A 94 30.91 -2.23 -7.53
CA ASP A 94 31.12 -3.15 -8.64
C ASP A 94 29.93 -4.07 -8.87
N ARG A 95 28.95 -4.04 -7.95
CA ARG A 95 27.71 -4.82 -8.02
C ARG A 95 26.67 -4.10 -8.87
N PRO A 96 25.68 -4.84 -9.43
CA PRO A 96 24.48 -4.23 -9.99
C PRO A 96 23.79 -3.28 -9.01
N ASN A 97 23.25 -2.18 -9.53
CA ASN A 97 22.65 -1.12 -8.69
C ASN A 97 21.32 -1.51 -8.04
N SER A 98 20.66 -2.56 -8.55
CA SER A 98 19.39 -3.06 -8.02
C SER A 98 19.23 -4.56 -8.28
N ILE A 99 18.34 -5.20 -7.51
CA ILE A 99 17.95 -6.61 -7.72
C ILE A 99 17.40 -6.81 -9.14
N GLU A 100 16.58 -5.88 -9.63
CA GLU A 100 16.00 -5.93 -10.97
C GLU A 100 17.12 -5.98 -12.05
N ALA A 101 18.09 -5.07 -11.96
CA ALA A 101 19.22 -5.03 -12.88
C ALA A 101 20.10 -6.29 -12.82
N PHE A 102 20.24 -6.90 -11.65
CA PHE A 102 20.92 -8.17 -11.47
C PHE A 102 20.16 -9.31 -12.14
N CYS A 103 18.86 -9.45 -11.83
CA CYS A 103 18.03 -10.50 -12.39
C CYS A 103 17.93 -10.42 -13.91
N ASP A 104 17.79 -9.24 -14.50
CA ASP A 104 17.74 -9.05 -15.95
C ASP A 104 19.03 -9.55 -16.64
N ARG A 105 20.20 -9.23 -16.07
CA ARG A 105 21.48 -9.69 -16.59
C ARG A 105 21.64 -11.20 -16.46
N LEU A 106 21.29 -11.74 -15.31
CA LEU A 106 21.39 -13.19 -15.02
C LEU A 106 20.47 -13.98 -15.95
N LEU A 107 19.20 -13.60 -16.05
CA LEU A 107 18.22 -14.31 -16.88
C LEU A 107 18.57 -14.23 -18.38
N SER A 108 19.06 -13.09 -18.84
CA SER A 108 19.53 -12.97 -20.24
C SER A 108 20.71 -13.90 -20.54
N GLY A 109 21.54 -14.20 -19.54
CA GLY A 109 22.69 -15.08 -19.65
C GLY A 109 22.34 -16.58 -19.56
N LEU A 110 21.26 -16.94 -18.83
CA LEU A 110 20.85 -18.34 -18.62
C LEU A 110 20.10 -18.97 -19.81
N GLY A 111 19.67 -18.17 -20.80
CA GLY A 111 18.91 -18.65 -21.95
C GLY A 111 17.40 -18.61 -21.74
N SER A 112 16.64 -19.33 -22.56
CA SER A 112 15.19 -19.26 -22.51
C SER A 112 14.60 -20.17 -21.44
N VAL A 113 13.63 -19.67 -20.67
CA VAL A 113 12.86 -20.45 -19.66
C VAL A 113 12.20 -21.68 -20.29
N ARG A 114 11.78 -21.58 -21.56
CA ARG A 114 11.17 -22.69 -22.30
C ARG A 114 12.15 -23.84 -22.58
N GLU A 115 13.42 -23.52 -22.87
CA GLU A 115 14.46 -24.54 -23.06
C GLU A 115 14.83 -25.19 -21.74
N GLY A 116 14.98 -24.42 -20.68
CA GLY A 116 15.24 -24.94 -19.32
C GLY A 116 14.15 -25.91 -18.85
N ARG A 117 12.87 -25.56 -19.09
CA ARG A 117 11.73 -26.43 -18.76
C ARG A 117 11.78 -27.73 -19.55
N ARG A 118 12.01 -27.70 -20.86
CA ARG A 118 12.12 -28.91 -21.69
C ARG A 118 13.27 -29.82 -21.23
N SER A 119 14.41 -29.23 -20.89
CA SER A 119 15.56 -29.96 -20.38
C SER A 119 15.23 -30.66 -19.05
N LEU A 120 14.50 -29.96 -18.16
CA LEU A 120 14.04 -30.53 -16.89
C LEU A 120 13.02 -31.66 -17.12
N GLU A 121 12.06 -31.49 -18.02
CA GLU A 121 11.09 -32.52 -18.41
C GLU A 121 11.76 -33.77 -18.97
N GLN A 122 12.79 -33.62 -19.80
CA GLN A 122 13.58 -34.74 -20.32
C GLN A 122 14.32 -35.47 -19.19
N MET A 123 14.96 -34.73 -18.28
CA MET A 123 15.67 -35.30 -17.15
C MET A 123 14.75 -36.06 -16.20
N VAL A 124 13.58 -35.48 -15.88
CA VAL A 124 12.55 -36.16 -15.07
C VAL A 124 12.03 -37.40 -15.80
N GLY A 125 11.78 -37.33 -17.11
CA GLY A 125 11.35 -38.46 -17.93
C GLY A 125 12.40 -39.58 -17.98
N GLU A 126 13.69 -39.27 -18.02
CA GLU A 126 14.78 -40.25 -17.98
C GLU A 126 14.90 -40.93 -16.60
N LEU A 127 14.72 -40.16 -15.51
CA LEU A 127 14.74 -40.68 -14.13
C LEU A 127 13.47 -41.46 -13.78
N SER A 128 12.34 -41.17 -14.38
CA SER A 128 11.06 -41.92 -14.13
C SER A 128 10.91 -43.18 -14.96
N ASN A 129 11.84 -43.48 -15.90
CA ASN A 129 11.89 -44.75 -16.64
C ASN A 129 12.52 -45.89 -15.86
N ASP A 130 12.92 -45.69 -14.60
CA ASP A 130 13.18 -46.79 -13.68
C ASP A 130 11.84 -47.42 -13.24
N GLU A 131 11.64 -48.70 -13.60
CA GLU A 131 10.40 -49.48 -13.75
C GLU A 131 9.44 -49.60 -12.54
N HIS A 132 9.50 -48.77 -11.52
CA HIS A 132 8.64 -48.94 -10.31
C HIS A 132 7.87 -47.68 -9.86
N ALA A 133 7.86 -46.62 -10.63
CA ALA A 133 7.08 -45.40 -10.32
C ALA A 133 5.96 -45.05 -11.33
N ALA A 134 5.68 -45.94 -12.27
CA ALA A 134 4.78 -45.66 -13.39
C ALA A 134 3.28 -45.87 -13.09
N ASP A 135 2.90 -46.47 -11.95
CA ASP A 135 1.49 -46.79 -11.68
C ASP A 135 0.70 -45.77 -10.88
N ASP A 136 1.34 -44.74 -10.28
CA ASP A 136 0.63 -43.75 -9.44
C ASP A 136 0.65 -42.31 -9.98
N MET A 137 1.21 -42.05 -11.15
CA MET A 137 1.16 -40.73 -11.77
C MET A 137 0.21 -40.75 -12.97
N GLU A 138 -1.09 -40.81 -12.68
CA GLU A 138 -2.12 -40.43 -13.61
C GLU A 138 -1.79 -39.06 -14.18
N SER A 139 -1.60 -39.00 -15.50
CA SER A 139 -1.20 -37.80 -16.23
C SER A 139 -2.08 -36.62 -15.84
N LEU A 140 -1.53 -35.72 -15.01
CA LEU A 140 -2.14 -34.40 -14.81
C LEU A 140 -2.26 -33.75 -16.18
N PRO A 141 -3.46 -33.33 -16.62
CA PRO A 141 -3.62 -32.64 -17.88
C PRO A 141 -2.76 -31.37 -17.81
N TYR A 142 -1.74 -31.33 -18.66
CA TYR A 142 -0.90 -30.17 -18.84
C TYR A 142 -1.72 -29.11 -19.58
N GLU A 143 -2.34 -28.19 -18.85
CA GLU A 143 -2.87 -26.97 -19.43
C GLU A 143 -1.69 -26.08 -19.80
N ASP A 144 -1.45 -26.01 -21.11
CA ASP A 144 -0.50 -25.11 -21.74
C ASP A 144 -0.84 -23.66 -21.29
N ASP A 145 0.14 -22.94 -20.74
CA ASP A 145 0.08 -21.52 -20.36
C ASP A 145 -0.62 -21.12 -19.03
N ALA A 146 -0.97 -22.00 -18.15
CA ALA A 146 -1.23 -21.56 -16.78
C ALA A 146 0.10 -21.34 -16.05
N ILE A 147 0.64 -20.11 -16.12
CA ILE A 147 1.43 -19.59 -15.00
C ILE A 147 0.54 -19.88 -13.79
N GLU A 148 1.03 -20.69 -12.85
CA GLU A 148 0.31 -20.94 -11.60
C GLU A 148 0.24 -19.60 -10.89
N VAL A 149 -0.82 -18.87 -11.23
CA VAL A 149 -1.10 -17.54 -10.76
C VAL A 149 -1.44 -17.72 -9.30
N ASP A 150 -0.62 -17.20 -8.41
CA ASP A 150 -0.94 -17.13 -6.99
C ASP A 150 -2.42 -16.69 -6.88
N PRO A 151 -3.32 -17.55 -6.39
CA PRO A 151 -4.74 -17.23 -6.31
C PRO A 151 -5.02 -16.01 -5.43
N ALA A 152 -4.03 -15.55 -4.68
CA ALA A 152 -4.04 -14.30 -3.94
C ALA A 152 -3.92 -13.07 -4.86
N LEU A 153 -3.40 -13.21 -6.09
CA LEU A 153 -3.29 -12.13 -7.05
C LEU A 153 -4.56 -12.04 -7.89
N GLY A 154 -5.24 -10.91 -7.86
CA GLY A 154 -6.38 -10.65 -8.74
C GLY A 154 -5.94 -10.50 -10.21
N TRP A 155 -6.91 -10.42 -11.11
CA TRP A 155 -6.70 -10.38 -12.57
C TRP A 155 -5.67 -9.33 -13.04
N ALA A 156 -5.67 -8.14 -12.46
CA ALA A 156 -4.71 -7.10 -12.80
C ALA A 156 -3.35 -7.31 -12.11
N GLY A 157 -3.35 -7.85 -10.89
CA GLY A 157 -2.12 -8.16 -10.14
C GLY A 157 -1.26 -9.23 -10.82
N THR A 158 -1.90 -10.18 -11.51
CA THR A 158 -1.20 -11.22 -12.27
C THR A 158 -0.58 -10.72 -13.57
N ARG A 159 -1.20 -9.71 -14.20
CA ARG A 159 -0.75 -9.15 -15.48
C ARG A 159 0.20 -7.97 -15.31
N TRP A 160 0.03 -7.21 -14.23
CA TRP A 160 0.82 -6.01 -13.94
C TRP A 160 1.27 -6.03 -12.48
N SER A 161 2.52 -6.36 -12.22
CA SER A 161 3.11 -6.42 -10.88
C SER A 161 2.92 -5.13 -10.06
N ARG A 162 2.75 -3.98 -10.74
CA ARG A 162 2.58 -2.66 -10.11
C ARG A 162 1.15 -2.11 -10.22
N ALA A 163 0.16 -2.95 -10.58
CA ALA A 163 -1.23 -2.50 -10.79
C ALA A 163 -1.81 -1.78 -9.55
N ARG A 164 -1.45 -2.24 -8.36
CA ARG A 164 -1.90 -1.66 -7.08
C ARG A 164 -1.35 -0.26 -6.87
N ASP A 165 -0.07 -0.05 -7.15
CA ASP A 165 0.58 1.26 -7.00
C ASP A 165 0.03 2.26 -7.99
N TYR A 166 -0.19 1.84 -9.24
CA TYR A 166 -0.82 2.70 -10.25
C TYR A 166 -2.26 3.07 -9.87
N ALA A 167 -3.03 2.14 -9.30
CA ALA A 167 -4.39 2.42 -8.83
C ALA A 167 -4.39 3.49 -7.72
N ILE A 168 -3.54 3.35 -6.71
CA ILE A 168 -3.40 4.34 -5.62
C ILE A 168 -2.98 5.70 -6.15
N ARG A 169 -2.01 5.76 -7.06
CA ARG A 169 -1.54 7.01 -7.68
C ARG A 169 -2.64 7.69 -8.49
N ALA A 170 -3.40 6.93 -9.27
CA ALA A 170 -4.52 7.45 -10.06
C ALA A 170 -5.65 7.99 -9.18
N ILE A 171 -6.03 7.25 -8.13
CA ILE A 171 -7.05 7.68 -7.17
C ILE A 171 -6.59 8.94 -6.43
N SER A 172 -5.34 8.98 -5.95
CA SER A 172 -4.76 10.14 -5.27
C SER A 172 -4.75 11.38 -6.17
N ALA A 173 -4.32 11.23 -7.43
CA ALA A 173 -4.32 12.31 -8.40
C ALA A 173 -5.72 12.89 -8.61
N LEU A 174 -6.70 12.03 -8.86
CA LEU A 174 -8.07 12.43 -9.13
C LEU A 174 -8.73 13.11 -7.92
N THR A 175 -8.59 12.51 -6.74
CA THR A 175 -9.23 13.01 -5.52
C THR A 175 -8.61 14.33 -5.06
N CYS A 176 -7.28 14.47 -5.12
CA CYS A 176 -6.59 15.70 -4.76
C CYS A 176 -6.88 16.84 -5.76
N ALA A 177 -6.93 16.54 -7.06
CA ALA A 177 -7.34 17.52 -8.08
C ALA A 177 -8.77 18.01 -7.83
N THR A 178 -9.71 17.09 -7.60
CA THR A 178 -11.12 17.41 -7.34
C THR A 178 -11.27 18.28 -6.10
N PHE A 179 -10.66 17.88 -4.99
CA PHE A 179 -10.74 18.64 -3.73
C PHE A 179 -10.12 20.05 -3.88
N SER A 180 -8.94 20.14 -4.49
CA SER A 180 -8.27 21.43 -4.72
C SER A 180 -9.09 22.35 -5.64
N PHE A 181 -9.72 21.79 -6.68
CA PHE A 181 -10.61 22.55 -7.54
C PHE A 181 -11.79 23.13 -6.76
N LEU A 182 -12.47 22.32 -5.94
CA LEU A 182 -13.61 22.77 -5.13
C LEU A 182 -13.20 23.84 -4.10
N LEU A 183 -12.03 23.68 -3.48
CA LEU A 183 -11.49 24.70 -2.55
C LEU A 183 -11.21 26.03 -3.25
N MET A 184 -10.52 26.00 -4.39
CA MET A 184 -10.18 27.23 -5.13
C MET A 184 -11.45 27.90 -5.68
N GLN A 185 -12.43 27.14 -6.11
CA GLN A 185 -13.74 27.67 -6.54
C GLN A 185 -14.46 28.35 -5.38
N ALA A 186 -14.48 27.75 -4.19
CA ALA A 186 -15.09 28.35 -3.01
C ALA A 186 -14.35 29.59 -2.53
N ALA A 187 -13.04 29.66 -2.73
CA ALA A 187 -12.21 30.83 -2.42
C ALA A 187 -12.36 31.98 -3.44
N GLY A 188 -13.05 31.81 -4.56
CA GLY A 188 -13.19 32.81 -5.60
C GLY A 188 -11.88 33.17 -6.33
N VAL A 189 -10.91 32.27 -6.33
CA VAL A 189 -9.48 32.54 -6.60
C VAL A 189 -9.17 32.63 -8.08
N ALA A 190 -9.93 32.56 -9.08
CA ALA A 190 -9.50 32.79 -10.46
C ALA A 190 -10.59 32.53 -11.53
N ALA A 191 -10.32 32.92 -12.76
CA ALA A 191 -11.08 32.51 -13.94
C ALA A 191 -10.96 30.97 -14.13
N LEU A 192 -12.05 30.33 -14.57
CA LEU A 192 -12.18 28.87 -14.74
C LEU A 192 -10.99 28.17 -15.40
N PRO A 193 -10.33 28.70 -16.48
CA PRO A 193 -9.18 28.00 -17.06
C PRO A 193 -8.00 27.88 -16.12
N GLY A 194 -7.71 28.88 -15.32
CA GLY A 194 -6.60 28.86 -14.35
C GLY A 194 -6.84 27.87 -13.20
N LEU A 195 -8.10 27.79 -12.72
CA LEU A 195 -8.51 26.83 -11.68
C LEU A 195 -8.28 25.38 -12.13
N VAL A 196 -8.68 25.05 -13.35
CA VAL A 196 -8.54 23.68 -13.89
C VAL A 196 -7.07 23.32 -14.03
N VAL A 197 -6.23 24.21 -14.57
CA VAL A 197 -4.79 23.96 -14.73
C VAL A 197 -4.12 23.76 -13.36
N ALA A 198 -4.42 24.62 -12.39
CA ALA A 198 -3.87 24.50 -11.04
C ALA A 198 -4.32 23.18 -10.35
N ALA A 199 -5.60 22.82 -10.46
CA ALA A 199 -6.12 21.58 -9.91
C ALA A 199 -5.46 20.33 -10.54
N ILE A 200 -5.27 20.33 -11.86
CA ILE A 200 -4.56 19.24 -12.56
C ILE A 200 -3.10 19.16 -12.11
N ALA A 201 -2.40 20.29 -11.97
CA ALA A 201 -1.01 20.31 -11.51
C ALA A 201 -0.87 19.74 -10.08
N ILE A 202 -1.77 20.15 -9.17
CA ILE A 202 -1.82 19.64 -7.80
C ILE A 202 -2.15 18.15 -7.79
N GLY A 203 -3.11 17.72 -8.60
CA GLY A 203 -3.45 16.29 -8.73
C GLY A 203 -2.30 15.46 -9.30
N ALA A 204 -1.59 15.98 -10.31
CA ALA A 204 -0.41 15.32 -10.85
C ALA A 204 0.70 15.15 -9.80
N ALA A 205 0.96 16.20 -8.99
CA ALA A 205 1.91 16.12 -7.89
C ALA A 205 1.51 15.04 -6.85
N ALA A 206 0.21 14.98 -6.48
CA ALA A 206 -0.30 13.94 -5.59
C ALA A 206 -0.28 12.53 -6.23
N GLY A 207 -0.41 12.41 -7.54
CA GLY A 207 -0.27 11.14 -8.26
C GLY A 207 1.17 10.64 -8.30
N LEU A 208 2.15 11.54 -8.42
CA LEU A 208 3.57 11.19 -8.36
C LEU A 208 4.00 10.79 -6.95
N ALA A 209 3.50 11.47 -5.92
CA ALA A 209 3.80 11.21 -4.52
C ALA A 209 2.51 11.23 -3.68
N PRO A 210 1.74 10.12 -3.63
CA PRO A 210 0.44 10.08 -2.95
C PRO A 210 0.47 10.48 -1.47
N GLN A 211 1.60 10.26 -0.79
CA GLN A 211 1.79 10.62 0.61
C GLN A 211 1.63 12.13 0.87
N ILE A 212 1.96 12.99 -0.11
CA ILE A 212 1.83 14.43 0.04
C ILE A 212 0.43 14.96 -0.26
N GLY A 213 -0.44 14.16 -0.87
CA GLY A 213 -1.80 14.57 -1.26
C GLY A 213 -2.63 15.07 -0.08
N SER A 214 -2.62 14.36 1.04
CA SER A 214 -3.31 14.77 2.26
C SER A 214 -2.71 16.03 2.89
N ALA A 215 -1.38 16.19 2.85
CA ALA A 215 -0.71 17.38 3.36
C ALA A 215 -1.06 18.62 2.53
N ILE A 216 -1.02 18.52 1.19
CA ILE A 216 -1.42 19.60 0.29
C ILE A 216 -2.88 19.99 0.54
N SER A 217 -3.77 18.99 0.66
CA SER A 217 -5.19 19.22 0.93
C SER A 217 -5.41 19.91 2.27
N ALA A 218 -4.70 19.49 3.32
CA ALA A 218 -4.78 20.10 4.65
C ALA A 218 -4.28 21.55 4.65
N VAL A 219 -3.15 21.84 4.00
CA VAL A 219 -2.59 23.19 3.89
C VAL A 219 -3.52 24.08 3.09
N GLY A 220 -4.02 23.62 1.93
CA GLY A 220 -4.96 24.37 1.11
C GLY A 220 -6.24 24.71 1.86
N PHE A 221 -6.81 23.76 2.60
CA PHE A 221 -7.98 23.97 3.46
C PHE A 221 -7.70 24.97 4.59
N LEU A 222 -6.54 24.84 5.25
CA LEU A 222 -6.16 25.75 6.33
C LEU A 222 -6.00 27.19 5.85
N VAL A 223 -5.42 27.40 4.68
CA VAL A 223 -5.27 28.72 4.06
C VAL A 223 -6.64 29.33 3.72
N LEU A 224 -7.55 28.56 3.13
CA LEU A 224 -8.93 29.01 2.83
C LEU A 224 -9.66 29.40 4.11
N MET A 225 -9.68 28.50 5.10
CA MET A 225 -10.33 28.71 6.38
C MET A 225 -9.76 29.93 7.11
N ALA A 226 -8.41 30.05 7.17
CA ALA A 226 -7.75 31.17 7.84
C ALA A 226 -8.13 32.51 7.21
N ASN A 227 -8.07 32.60 5.88
CA ASN A 227 -8.43 33.82 5.16
C ASN A 227 -9.90 34.22 5.38
N ALA A 228 -10.84 33.31 5.18
CA ALA A 228 -12.26 33.58 5.30
C ALA A 228 -12.68 33.90 6.76
N THR A 229 -12.20 33.11 7.73
CA THR A 229 -12.54 33.30 9.15
C THR A 229 -11.92 34.59 9.70
N MET A 230 -10.69 34.92 9.29
CA MET A 230 -10.04 36.15 9.69
C MET A 230 -10.80 37.39 9.20
N GLN A 231 -11.32 37.36 7.96
CA GLN A 231 -12.09 38.43 7.40
C GLN A 231 -13.50 38.59 8.04
N ALA A 232 -14.13 37.45 8.39
CA ALA A 232 -15.50 37.46 8.91
C ALA A 232 -15.58 37.66 10.43
N GLN A 233 -14.70 37.04 11.19
CA GLN A 233 -14.76 36.94 12.65
C GLN A 233 -13.49 37.43 13.40
N GLY A 234 -12.45 37.74 12.65
CA GLY A 234 -11.17 38.21 13.20
C GLY A 234 -10.24 37.08 13.65
N ILE A 235 -9.02 37.46 14.03
CA ILE A 235 -7.93 36.54 14.33
C ILE A 235 -8.17 35.69 15.59
N LEU A 236 -8.88 36.22 16.58
CA LEU A 236 -9.09 35.51 17.86
C LEU A 236 -9.99 34.29 17.73
N SER A 237 -10.96 34.28 16.82
CA SER A 237 -11.82 33.13 16.54
C SER A 237 -11.16 32.10 15.62
N MET A 238 -10.28 32.56 14.72
CA MET A 238 -9.55 31.73 13.77
C MET A 238 -8.42 30.91 14.44
N LEU A 239 -7.62 31.55 15.29
CA LEU A 239 -6.34 31.03 15.76
C LEU A 239 -6.44 29.69 16.51
N PRO A 240 -7.39 29.49 17.47
CA PRO A 240 -7.53 28.22 18.16
C PRO A 240 -7.90 27.06 17.22
N VAL A 241 -8.85 27.30 16.29
CA VAL A 241 -9.29 26.28 15.34
C VAL A 241 -8.17 25.89 14.39
N ALA A 242 -7.42 26.88 13.87
CA ALA A 242 -6.30 26.66 12.96
C ALA A 242 -5.18 25.86 13.65
N VAL A 243 -4.84 26.19 14.91
CA VAL A 243 -3.80 25.49 15.67
C VAL A 243 -4.20 24.05 15.98
N ILE A 244 -5.43 23.83 16.45
CA ILE A 244 -5.92 22.46 16.75
C ILE A 244 -5.97 21.62 15.46
N PHE A 245 -6.49 22.18 14.38
CA PHE A 245 -6.56 21.48 13.09
C PHE A 245 -5.16 21.16 12.57
N ALA A 246 -4.24 22.14 12.58
CA ALA A 246 -2.87 21.92 12.13
C ALA A 246 -2.13 20.87 12.97
N ALA A 247 -2.30 20.90 14.30
CA ALA A 247 -1.71 19.92 15.20
C ALA A 247 -2.26 18.50 14.95
N ALA A 248 -3.59 18.35 14.84
CA ALA A 248 -4.24 17.07 14.57
C ALA A 248 -3.80 16.48 13.21
N MET A 249 -3.81 17.30 12.16
CA MET A 249 -3.40 16.87 10.82
C MET A 249 -1.91 16.57 10.72
N SER A 250 -1.05 17.36 11.38
CA SER A 250 0.39 17.10 11.42
C SER A 250 0.69 15.80 12.18
N GLY A 251 0.06 15.59 13.33
CA GLY A 251 0.20 14.36 14.11
C GLY A 251 -0.24 13.12 13.32
N TRP A 252 -1.41 13.19 12.67
CA TRP A 252 -1.91 12.12 11.83
C TRP A 252 -1.00 11.87 10.61
N TRP A 253 -0.52 12.93 9.96
CA TRP A 253 0.36 12.80 8.78
C TRP A 253 1.71 12.19 9.14
N ILE A 254 2.30 12.56 10.28
CA ILE A 254 3.54 11.98 10.77
C ILE A 254 3.37 10.49 11.10
N ALA A 255 2.23 10.12 11.71
CA ALA A 255 1.98 8.75 12.12
C ALA A 255 1.66 7.80 10.95
N TRP A 256 0.84 8.26 10.00
CA TRP A 256 0.32 7.39 8.92
C TRP A 256 0.46 8.00 7.52
N GLY A 257 0.13 9.27 7.33
CA GLY A 257 0.01 9.88 6.00
C GLY A 257 1.30 9.92 5.19
N ARG A 258 2.45 10.08 5.84
CA ARG A 258 3.75 10.11 5.17
C ARG A 258 4.31 8.72 4.87
N THR A 259 3.96 7.71 5.65
CA THR A 259 4.47 6.33 5.52
C THR A 259 3.61 5.50 4.59
N GLU A 260 2.28 5.71 4.61
CA GLU A 260 1.32 4.91 3.86
C GLU A 260 0.60 5.74 2.79
N ALA A 261 0.96 5.56 1.52
CA ALA A 261 0.32 6.22 0.38
C ALA A 261 -1.21 6.04 0.35
N ALA A 262 -1.66 4.84 0.71
CA ALA A 262 -3.08 4.51 0.74
C ALA A 262 -3.85 5.25 1.84
N ALA A 263 -3.22 5.54 3.00
CA ALA A 263 -3.83 6.32 4.08
C ALA A 263 -4.09 7.77 3.63
N SER A 264 -3.09 8.40 2.99
CA SER A 264 -3.22 9.72 2.39
C SER A 264 -4.32 9.76 1.32
N THR A 265 -4.36 8.72 0.45
CA THR A 265 -5.37 8.61 -0.61
C THR A 265 -6.79 8.40 -0.08
N ALA A 266 -6.97 7.57 0.94
CA ALA A 266 -8.28 7.36 1.57
C ALA A 266 -8.83 8.66 2.19
N LEU A 267 -7.96 9.43 2.87
CA LEU A 267 -8.33 10.72 3.42
C LEU A 267 -8.73 11.71 2.33
N THR A 268 -7.92 11.86 1.27
CA THR A 268 -8.24 12.80 0.15
C THR A 268 -9.49 12.37 -0.61
N CYS A 269 -9.77 11.05 -0.69
CA CYS A 269 -11.00 10.51 -1.27
C CYS A 269 -12.23 10.92 -0.43
N ALA A 270 -12.16 10.79 0.90
CA ALA A 270 -13.24 11.24 1.79
C ALA A 270 -13.50 12.75 1.64
N LEU A 271 -12.44 13.56 1.52
CA LEU A 271 -12.55 15.01 1.32
C LEU A 271 -13.21 15.35 -0.03
N ALA A 272 -12.68 14.80 -1.12
CA ALA A 272 -13.19 15.11 -2.47
C ALA A 272 -14.65 14.71 -2.61
N LEU A 273 -15.00 13.49 -2.23
CA LEU A 273 -16.38 13.01 -2.31
C LEU A 273 -17.30 13.71 -1.32
N GLY A 274 -16.84 14.01 -0.09
CA GLY A 274 -17.62 14.72 0.91
C GLY A 274 -18.00 16.12 0.44
N CYS A 275 -17.06 16.86 -0.13
CA CYS A 275 -17.31 18.19 -0.69
C CYS A 275 -18.16 18.14 -1.97
N LEU A 276 -17.98 17.12 -2.81
CA LEU A 276 -18.73 16.96 -4.06
C LEU A 276 -20.20 16.59 -3.82
N THR A 277 -20.45 15.69 -2.88
CA THR A 277 -21.80 15.18 -2.57
C THR A 277 -22.51 15.98 -1.47
N SER A 278 -21.76 16.84 -0.78
CA SER A 278 -22.22 17.53 0.46
C SER A 278 -22.66 16.54 1.55
N ASP A 279 -22.25 15.28 1.44
CA ASP A 279 -22.57 14.22 2.40
C ASP A 279 -21.30 13.50 2.86
N THR A 280 -20.87 13.84 4.07
CA THR A 280 -19.61 13.34 4.65
C THR A 280 -19.62 11.82 4.82
N PHE A 281 -20.75 11.22 5.19
CA PHE A 281 -20.80 9.81 5.53
C PHE A 281 -20.96 8.90 4.31
N LEU A 282 -21.56 9.39 3.25
CA LEU A 282 -21.49 8.73 1.94
C LEU A 282 -20.03 8.65 1.47
N ALA A 283 -19.32 9.75 1.55
CA ALA A 283 -17.91 9.83 1.19
C ALA A 283 -17.01 8.96 2.08
N ALA A 284 -17.21 9.00 3.40
CA ALA A 284 -16.46 8.21 4.36
C ALA A 284 -16.69 6.70 4.17
N GLY A 285 -17.89 6.27 3.78
CA GLY A 285 -18.18 4.88 3.44
C GLY A 285 -17.37 4.37 2.24
N VAL A 286 -17.25 5.17 1.18
CA VAL A 286 -16.41 4.86 0.02
C VAL A 286 -14.94 4.80 0.43
N ALA A 287 -14.47 5.79 1.18
CA ALA A 287 -13.08 5.83 1.68
C ALA A 287 -12.77 4.65 2.61
N ALA A 288 -13.75 4.17 3.40
CA ALA A 288 -13.61 2.99 4.24
C ALA A 288 -13.37 1.72 3.42
N GLY A 289 -14.03 1.56 2.28
CA GLY A 289 -13.78 0.44 1.36
C GLY A 289 -12.35 0.47 0.79
N ILE A 290 -11.87 1.63 0.37
CA ILE A 290 -10.48 1.81 -0.09
C ILE A 290 -9.50 1.51 1.07
N ALA A 291 -9.72 2.13 2.23
CA ALA A 291 -8.84 1.95 3.38
C ALA A 291 -8.77 0.48 3.84
N ALA A 292 -9.90 -0.21 3.90
CA ALA A 292 -9.97 -1.61 4.32
C ALA A 292 -9.15 -2.52 3.42
N PHE A 293 -9.08 -2.22 2.11
CA PHE A 293 -8.36 -3.06 1.15
C PHE A 293 -6.85 -2.84 1.16
N TRP A 294 -6.38 -1.59 1.29
CA TRP A 294 -4.96 -1.26 1.16
C TRP A 294 -4.20 -1.14 2.49
N LEU A 295 -4.91 -0.97 3.61
CA LEU A 295 -4.31 -0.63 4.91
C LEU A 295 -4.49 -1.73 5.94
N GLY A 296 -3.58 -1.78 6.90
CA GLY A 296 -3.77 -2.53 8.13
C GLY A 296 -4.93 -1.97 8.97
N PRO A 297 -5.44 -2.74 9.95
CA PRO A 297 -6.66 -2.37 10.70
C PRO A 297 -6.56 -1.02 11.40
N THR A 298 -5.43 -0.73 12.03
CA THR A 298 -5.19 0.54 12.75
C THR A 298 -5.09 1.73 11.80
N SER A 299 -4.34 1.56 10.71
CA SER A 299 -4.18 2.59 9.67
C SER A 299 -5.49 2.84 8.93
N ALA A 300 -6.28 1.79 8.66
CA ALA A 300 -7.60 1.91 8.03
C ALA A 300 -8.58 2.70 8.91
N ALA A 301 -8.63 2.40 10.21
CA ALA A 301 -9.43 3.16 11.16
C ALA A 301 -8.99 4.63 11.25
N ALA A 302 -7.69 4.88 11.38
CA ALA A 302 -7.13 6.22 11.51
C ALA A 302 -7.37 7.07 10.23
N ALA A 303 -7.17 6.49 9.04
CA ALA A 303 -7.37 7.20 7.77
C ALA A 303 -8.85 7.52 7.53
N THR A 304 -9.74 6.56 7.80
CA THR A 304 -11.17 6.73 7.59
C THR A 304 -11.80 7.67 8.64
N GLY A 305 -11.43 7.53 9.91
CA GLY A 305 -11.93 8.39 10.99
C GLY A 305 -11.49 9.84 10.82
N MET A 306 -10.19 10.09 10.54
CA MET A 306 -9.67 11.43 10.28
C MET A 306 -10.24 11.98 8.96
N GLY A 307 -10.40 11.14 7.94
CA GLY A 307 -11.02 11.52 6.68
C GLY A 307 -12.47 11.99 6.85
N ALA A 308 -13.28 11.26 7.63
CA ALA A 308 -14.66 11.63 7.95
C ALA A 308 -14.74 12.94 8.75
N LEU A 309 -13.89 13.07 9.79
CA LEU A 309 -13.80 14.28 10.59
C LEU A 309 -13.43 15.51 9.74
N PHE A 310 -12.37 15.38 8.96
CA PHE A 310 -11.91 16.47 8.11
C PHE A 310 -12.91 16.80 6.99
N ALA A 311 -13.52 15.80 6.35
CA ALA A 311 -14.57 16.01 5.36
C ALA A 311 -15.77 16.74 5.95
N ARG A 312 -16.15 16.45 7.21
CA ARG A 312 -17.21 17.18 7.91
C ARG A 312 -16.86 18.64 8.12
N LEU A 313 -15.67 18.94 8.59
CA LEU A 313 -15.22 20.32 8.74
C LEU A 313 -15.14 21.05 7.38
N ALA A 314 -14.66 20.36 6.35
CA ALA A 314 -14.57 20.93 4.99
C ALA A 314 -15.96 21.24 4.40
N THR A 315 -16.93 20.34 4.55
CA THR A 315 -18.31 20.58 4.07
C THR A 315 -18.97 21.74 4.80
N VAL A 316 -18.77 21.87 6.12
CA VAL A 316 -19.27 23.03 6.88
C VAL A 316 -18.58 24.30 6.46
N ALA A 317 -17.25 24.30 6.31
CA ALA A 317 -16.51 25.47 5.84
C ALA A 317 -16.98 25.93 4.45
N LEU A 318 -17.17 25.00 3.50
CA LEU A 318 -17.66 25.33 2.15
C LEU A 318 -19.07 25.91 2.17
N SER A 319 -19.96 25.41 3.03
CA SER A 319 -21.32 25.94 3.16
C SER A 319 -21.38 27.33 3.80
N THR A 320 -20.36 27.70 4.59
CA THR A 320 -20.24 29.00 5.27
C THR A 320 -19.30 29.97 4.55
N GLY A 321 -18.93 29.71 3.29
CA GLY A 321 -18.00 30.53 2.53
C GLY A 321 -16.57 30.50 3.05
N GLY A 322 -16.15 29.40 3.66
CA GLY A 322 -14.81 29.20 4.24
C GLY A 322 -14.68 29.58 5.73
N VAL A 323 -15.74 30.15 6.32
CA VAL A 323 -15.71 30.60 7.72
C VAL A 323 -15.84 29.41 8.67
N LEU A 324 -14.81 29.14 9.47
CA LEU A 324 -14.76 28.05 10.43
C LEU A 324 -14.24 28.56 11.79
N GLY A 325 -15.08 29.31 12.51
CA GLY A 325 -14.82 29.73 13.89
C GLY A 325 -15.18 28.66 14.91
N LEU A 326 -14.89 28.91 16.18
CA LEU A 326 -15.17 27.98 17.28
C LEU A 326 -16.64 27.54 17.34
N ASP A 327 -17.58 28.47 17.12
CA ASP A 327 -19.01 28.17 17.14
C ASP A 327 -19.42 27.22 16.03
N ASN A 328 -18.85 27.40 14.83
CA ASN A 328 -19.12 26.54 13.68
C ASN A 328 -18.51 25.13 13.90
N VAL A 329 -17.33 25.05 14.50
CA VAL A 329 -16.70 23.76 14.86
C VAL A 329 -17.51 23.07 15.94
N ALA A 330 -17.93 23.81 16.97
CA ALA A 330 -18.78 23.26 18.04
C ALA A 330 -20.12 22.76 17.50
N ALA A 331 -20.74 23.49 16.58
CA ALA A 331 -21.95 23.04 15.89
C ALA A 331 -21.71 21.83 14.97
N ALA A 332 -20.56 21.78 14.30
CA ALA A 332 -20.20 20.69 13.40
C ALA A 332 -19.90 19.37 14.11
N LEU A 333 -19.35 19.42 15.33
CA LEU A 333 -18.84 18.28 16.09
C LEU A 333 -19.56 18.06 17.43
N GLY A 334 -20.46 18.96 17.84
CA GLY A 334 -21.12 18.92 19.14
C GLY A 334 -22.17 17.81 19.31
N ASP A 335 -22.45 17.09 18.23
CA ASP A 335 -23.45 16.03 18.22
C ASP A 335 -22.81 14.66 18.52
N ALA A 336 -23.24 14.06 19.61
CA ALA A 336 -22.75 12.75 20.06
C ALA A 336 -23.03 11.62 19.04
N LEU A 337 -24.16 11.68 18.31
CA LEU A 337 -24.51 10.67 17.33
C LEU A 337 -23.63 10.80 16.08
N LEU A 338 -23.25 12.01 15.71
CA LEU A 338 -22.31 12.24 14.62
C LEU A 338 -20.90 11.74 14.97
N LEU A 339 -20.43 11.98 16.19
CA LEU A 339 -19.16 11.42 16.65
C LEU A 339 -19.19 9.88 16.71
N ALA A 340 -20.31 9.30 17.15
CA ALA A 340 -20.52 7.86 17.11
C ALA A 340 -20.52 7.31 15.67
N ALA A 341 -21.08 8.04 14.72
CA ALA A 341 -21.06 7.67 13.30
C ALA A 341 -19.64 7.69 12.71
N ILE A 342 -18.80 8.68 13.09
CA ILE A 342 -17.37 8.74 12.72
C ILE A 342 -16.64 7.52 13.31
N ALA A 343 -16.87 7.20 14.57
CA ALA A 343 -16.28 6.04 15.21
C ALA A 343 -16.73 4.73 14.55
N LEU A 344 -17.99 4.64 14.16
CA LEU A 344 -18.55 3.46 13.49
C LEU A 344 -17.94 3.25 12.10
N VAL A 345 -17.78 4.28 11.29
CA VAL A 345 -17.17 4.14 9.96
C VAL A 345 -15.68 3.80 10.06
N ALA A 346 -14.97 4.33 11.05
CA ALA A 346 -13.58 3.96 11.34
C ALA A 346 -13.47 2.48 11.77
N ALA A 347 -14.34 2.03 12.68
CA ALA A 347 -14.41 0.63 13.11
C ALA A 347 -14.75 -0.30 11.93
N THR A 348 -15.65 0.13 11.05
CA THR A 348 -16.01 -0.62 9.83
C THR A 348 -14.78 -0.89 8.96
N ALA A 349 -13.98 0.13 8.70
CA ALA A 349 -12.77 -0.01 7.91
C ALA A 349 -11.75 -0.96 8.58
N ALA A 350 -11.57 -0.85 9.90
CA ALA A 350 -10.70 -1.72 10.67
C ALA A 350 -11.14 -3.18 10.63
N VAL A 351 -12.42 -3.46 10.88
CA VAL A 351 -12.96 -4.83 10.89
C VAL A 351 -12.92 -5.44 9.50
N ALA A 352 -13.26 -4.69 8.46
CA ALA A 352 -13.16 -5.16 7.09
C ALA A 352 -11.70 -5.51 6.70
N SER A 353 -10.73 -4.67 7.10
CA SER A 353 -9.29 -4.94 6.92
C SER A 353 -8.84 -6.20 7.68
N LEU A 354 -9.28 -6.39 8.94
CA LEU A 354 -8.99 -7.61 9.72
C LEU A 354 -9.50 -8.87 9.02
N LEU A 355 -10.73 -8.81 8.46
CA LEU A 355 -11.33 -9.94 7.75
C LEU A 355 -10.59 -10.24 6.45
N LEU A 356 -10.13 -9.21 5.71
CA LEU A 356 -9.33 -9.38 4.50
C LEU A 356 -7.96 -10.02 4.83
N ASN A 357 -7.31 -9.60 5.90
CA ASN A 357 -6.07 -10.22 6.36
C ASN A 357 -6.28 -11.67 6.81
N ALA A 358 -7.41 -11.96 7.49
CA ALA A 358 -7.76 -13.32 7.87
C ALA A 358 -8.06 -14.20 6.64
N HIS A 359 -8.66 -13.62 5.58
CA HIS A 359 -8.88 -14.30 4.31
C HIS A 359 -7.53 -14.62 3.64
N ALA A 360 -6.60 -13.67 3.58
CA ALA A 360 -5.27 -13.86 3.02
C ALA A 360 -4.52 -15.03 3.69
N LYS A 361 -4.63 -15.16 5.03
CA LYS A 361 -4.01 -16.26 5.80
C LYS A 361 -4.68 -17.63 5.54
N ARG A 362 -5.94 -17.67 5.12
CA ARG A 362 -6.75 -18.91 4.92
C ARG A 362 -7.02 -19.24 3.46
N ALA A 363 -6.47 -18.47 2.54
CA ALA A 363 -6.72 -18.67 1.10
C ALA A 363 -6.30 -20.07 0.61
N GLU A 364 -5.21 -20.59 1.15
CA GLU A 364 -4.74 -21.95 0.89
C GLU A 364 -5.77 -23.04 1.28
N GLN A 365 -6.75 -22.70 2.12
CA GLN A 365 -7.82 -23.61 2.56
C GLN A 365 -9.09 -23.50 1.71
N GLY A 366 -9.08 -22.71 0.63
CA GLY A 366 -10.21 -22.58 -0.32
C GLY A 366 -11.47 -21.89 0.23
N SER A 367 -11.41 -21.23 1.40
CA SER A 367 -12.57 -20.61 2.04
C SER A 367 -12.67 -19.11 1.72
N ASN A 368 -13.72 -18.71 0.99
CA ASN A 368 -14.02 -17.30 0.68
C ASN A 368 -14.88 -16.60 1.75
N LEU A 369 -15.21 -17.28 2.87
CA LEU A 369 -16.12 -16.73 3.89
C LEU A 369 -15.65 -15.41 4.48
N ALA A 370 -14.35 -15.27 4.75
CA ALA A 370 -13.79 -14.04 5.32
C ALA A 370 -13.83 -12.87 4.32
N ALA A 371 -13.64 -13.12 3.02
CA ALA A 371 -13.78 -12.11 1.97
C ALA A 371 -15.23 -11.64 1.84
N ILE A 372 -16.18 -12.57 1.82
CA ILE A 372 -17.63 -12.26 1.80
C ILE A 372 -18.02 -11.46 3.05
N ALA A 373 -17.51 -11.86 4.22
CA ALA A 373 -17.76 -11.14 5.46
C ALA A 373 -17.18 -9.70 5.44
N ALA A 374 -15.98 -9.51 4.87
CA ALA A 374 -15.38 -8.19 4.72
C ALA A 374 -16.21 -7.26 3.82
N ILE A 375 -16.70 -7.79 2.68
CA ILE A 375 -17.58 -7.06 1.76
C ILE A 375 -18.90 -6.67 2.48
N ALA A 376 -19.49 -7.60 3.23
CA ALA A 376 -20.72 -7.35 3.97
C ALA A 376 -20.53 -6.31 5.09
N VAL A 377 -19.44 -6.42 5.85
CA VAL A 377 -19.10 -5.45 6.92
C VAL A 377 -18.89 -4.06 6.34
N ALA A 378 -18.13 -3.92 5.26
CA ALA A 378 -17.90 -2.65 4.58
C ALA A 378 -19.23 -1.99 4.16
N GLY A 379 -20.13 -2.77 3.59
CA GLY A 379 -21.45 -2.29 3.16
C GLY A 379 -22.38 -1.91 4.31
N ILE A 380 -22.62 -2.85 5.22
CA ILE A 380 -23.56 -2.65 6.34
C ILE A 380 -23.06 -1.55 7.27
N GLY A 381 -21.77 -1.54 7.61
CA GLY A 381 -21.19 -0.53 8.50
C GLY A 381 -21.22 0.88 7.91
N SER A 382 -20.95 1.01 6.59
CA SER A 382 -21.04 2.31 5.89
C SER A 382 -22.49 2.82 5.85
N ALA A 383 -23.46 1.95 5.58
CA ALA A 383 -24.87 2.31 5.60
C ALA A 383 -25.34 2.71 7.01
N ALA A 384 -24.95 1.93 8.01
CA ALA A 384 -25.30 2.18 9.41
C ALA A 384 -24.72 3.51 9.93
N SER A 385 -23.46 3.83 9.58
CA SER A 385 -22.83 5.09 9.97
C SER A 385 -23.55 6.30 9.37
N LEU A 386 -23.99 6.20 8.12
CA LEU A 386 -24.76 7.26 7.46
C LEU A 386 -26.14 7.42 8.12
N CYS A 387 -26.84 6.33 8.41
CA CYS A 387 -28.11 6.37 9.14
C CYS A 387 -27.96 7.03 10.52
N LEU A 388 -26.92 6.66 11.26
CA LEU A 388 -26.63 7.21 12.58
C LEU A 388 -26.35 8.73 12.51
N ALA A 389 -25.57 9.16 11.53
CA ALA A 389 -25.21 10.57 11.33
C ALA A 389 -26.41 11.46 10.99
N HIS A 390 -27.41 10.93 10.31
CA HIS A 390 -28.63 11.65 9.95
C HIS A 390 -29.76 11.54 10.98
N HIS A 391 -29.46 11.13 12.22
CA HIS A 391 -30.43 11.03 13.33
C HIS A 391 -31.70 10.29 12.93
N MET A 392 -31.54 9.14 12.27
CA MET A 392 -32.71 8.38 11.81
C MET A 392 -33.60 7.97 12.98
N GLU A 393 -34.66 8.72 13.20
CA GLU A 393 -35.79 8.22 13.93
C GLU A 393 -36.43 7.08 13.13
N ILE A 394 -36.57 5.90 13.74
CA ILE A 394 -37.12 4.69 13.13
C ILE A 394 -38.52 4.96 12.53
N ALA A 395 -39.21 6.00 13.00
CA ALA A 395 -40.55 6.40 12.57
C ALA A 395 -40.58 7.27 11.30
N SER A 396 -39.44 7.96 10.93
CA SER A 396 -39.36 8.84 9.77
C SER A 396 -38.31 8.35 8.78
N LEU A 397 -38.50 7.15 8.24
CA LEU A 397 -37.72 6.62 7.14
C LEU A 397 -37.96 7.48 5.87
N ALA A 398 -37.42 8.70 5.87
CA ALA A 398 -37.41 9.55 4.70
C ALA A 398 -36.66 8.78 3.60
N GLY A 399 -37.33 8.40 2.57
CA GLY A 399 -36.80 7.52 1.50
C GLY A 399 -35.47 8.00 0.92
N ALA A 400 -35.17 9.32 1.01
CA ALA A 400 -33.93 9.90 0.57
C ALA A 400 -32.70 9.45 1.43
N VAL A 401 -32.82 9.37 2.75
CA VAL A 401 -31.72 8.97 3.63
C VAL A 401 -31.46 7.46 3.50
N VAL A 402 -32.53 6.65 3.42
CA VAL A 402 -32.41 5.21 3.16
C VAL A 402 -31.76 4.94 1.82
N ALA A 403 -32.15 5.68 0.77
CA ALA A 403 -31.52 5.58 -0.54
C ALA A 403 -30.04 5.93 -0.50
N LYS A 404 -29.65 7.01 0.18
CA LYS A 404 -28.24 7.38 0.36
C LYS A 404 -27.46 6.32 1.16
N ALA A 405 -28.04 5.78 2.22
CA ALA A 405 -27.42 4.72 3.02
C ALA A 405 -27.23 3.43 2.20
N ALA A 406 -28.23 3.05 1.39
CA ALA A 406 -28.11 1.94 0.47
C ALA A 406 -27.01 2.19 -0.59
N VAL A 407 -26.94 3.39 -1.16
CA VAL A 407 -25.88 3.77 -2.10
C VAL A 407 -24.50 3.73 -1.42
N ALA A 408 -24.34 4.30 -0.23
CA ALA A 408 -23.07 4.27 0.48
C ALA A 408 -22.62 2.84 0.77
N GLY A 409 -23.52 2.00 1.26
CA GLY A 409 -23.26 0.61 1.56
C GLY A 409 -22.91 -0.22 0.30
N THR A 410 -23.68 -0.08 -0.76
CA THR A 410 -23.44 -0.80 -2.02
C THR A 410 -22.12 -0.37 -2.66
N LEU A 411 -21.82 0.92 -2.70
CA LEU A 411 -20.54 1.42 -3.25
C LEU A 411 -19.35 0.90 -2.45
N SER A 412 -19.42 0.92 -1.13
CA SER A 412 -18.35 0.38 -0.28
C SER A 412 -18.13 -1.11 -0.52
N SER A 413 -19.20 -1.91 -0.58
CA SER A 413 -19.14 -3.34 -0.90
C SER A 413 -18.57 -3.61 -2.29
N ILE A 414 -19.03 -2.85 -3.29
CA ILE A 414 -18.57 -2.98 -4.69
C ILE A 414 -17.09 -2.66 -4.78
N ILE A 415 -16.61 -1.60 -4.12
CA ILE A 415 -15.18 -1.23 -4.13
C ILE A 415 -14.34 -2.36 -3.56
N VAL A 416 -14.68 -2.90 -2.38
CA VAL A 416 -13.94 -4.02 -1.79
C VAL A 416 -13.99 -5.24 -2.72
N GLY A 417 -15.15 -5.57 -3.28
CA GLY A 417 -15.33 -6.71 -4.19
C GLY A 417 -14.53 -6.56 -5.49
N ILE A 418 -14.57 -5.38 -6.12
CA ILE A 418 -13.80 -5.09 -7.35
C ILE A 418 -12.30 -5.12 -7.06
N CYS A 419 -11.87 -4.53 -5.95
CA CYS A 419 -10.46 -4.55 -5.56
C CYS A 419 -9.97 -5.98 -5.32
N LEU A 420 -10.76 -6.82 -4.65
CA LEU A 420 -10.44 -8.24 -4.47
C LEU A 420 -10.35 -8.98 -5.81
N TYR A 421 -11.30 -8.75 -6.71
CA TYR A 421 -11.33 -9.42 -8.00
C TYR A 421 -10.18 -8.98 -8.92
N LEU A 422 -9.92 -7.66 -9.02
CA LEU A 422 -8.93 -7.12 -9.95
C LEU A 422 -7.50 -7.20 -9.43
N LEU A 423 -7.29 -6.86 -8.14
CA LEU A 423 -5.96 -6.67 -7.57
C LEU A 423 -5.52 -7.82 -6.64
N GLY A 424 -6.45 -8.72 -6.31
CA GLY A 424 -6.21 -9.71 -5.26
C GLY A 424 -6.21 -9.07 -3.88
N TYR A 425 -5.89 -9.81 -2.85
CA TYR A 425 -5.81 -9.29 -1.50
C TYR A 425 -4.36 -9.17 -1.01
N GLN A 426 -4.14 -8.23 -0.10
CA GLN A 426 -2.82 -7.96 0.45
C GLN A 426 -2.65 -8.68 1.77
N ARG A 427 -1.54 -9.39 1.91
CA ARG A 427 -1.09 -9.88 3.20
C ARG A 427 -0.29 -8.76 3.88
N THR A 428 -0.82 -8.21 4.97
CA THR A 428 -0.01 -7.36 5.85
C THR A 428 0.75 -8.28 6.81
N TYR A 429 2.07 -8.36 6.62
CA TYR A 429 2.94 -9.07 7.56
C TYR A 429 3.07 -8.20 8.82
N THR A 430 2.77 -8.79 9.98
CA THR A 430 3.12 -8.20 11.28
C THR A 430 4.46 -8.76 11.73
N GLU A 431 5.19 -8.06 12.61
CA GLU A 431 6.47 -8.56 13.16
C GLU A 431 6.33 -9.95 13.81
N SER A 432 5.14 -10.31 14.29
CA SER A 432 4.82 -11.64 14.79
C SER A 432 4.70 -12.72 13.71
N ASP A 433 4.56 -12.36 12.45
CA ASP A 433 4.52 -13.32 11.34
C ASP A 433 5.95 -13.64 10.82
N LEU A 434 6.96 -12.91 11.30
CA LEU A 434 8.38 -13.05 10.94
C LEU A 434 9.21 -13.70 12.06
N SER A 435 8.62 -14.00 13.21
CA SER A 435 9.21 -14.71 14.35
C SER A 435 8.75 -16.17 14.39
#